data_983cbfb11fa104e8488d1c09a0547023
#
_entry.id   983cbfb11fa104e8488d1c09a0547023
#
_cell.length_a   1.000
_cell.length_b   1.000
_cell.length_c   1.000
_cell.angle_alpha   90.00
_cell.angle_beta   90.00
_cell.angle_gamma   90.00
#
_symmetry.space_group_name_H-M   'P 1'
#
loop_
_entity.id
_entity.type
_entity.pdbx_description
1 polymer ?
#
loop_
_entity_poly.entity_id
_entity_poly.type
_entity_poly.pdbx_seq_one_letter_code
_entity_poly.pdbx_strand_id
1 'polypeptide(L)'
;MISALAMTSCNDLLDEKPKSIAAEVFYNTNSEAEAAVNAIYGPMREANGFGLNYPAQLEGLPDYGNSRGSQTPVSLYQGLDNTNITRVSVIWDQLYRSIRNANLVISNVPLGKEITPDAATRFIAEAKYLRALMYFAMVRNWAGVPIRTEENMLEANVPRASVDEVYALILSVALEAGQNLPA
;
A
#
# COMPACT_ATOMS: atom_id res chain seq x y z
N MET A 1 25.71 13.39 -61.66
CA MET A 1 25.35 14.23 -60.52
C MET A 1 24.53 13.38 -59.56
N ILE A 2 25.13 12.94 -58.46
CA ILE A 2 24.45 12.17 -57.42
C ILE A 2 24.03 13.18 -56.35
N SER A 3 22.72 13.40 -56.18
CA SER A 3 22.14 14.28 -55.15
C SER A 3 22.16 13.54 -53.83
N ALA A 4 22.98 13.99 -52.88
CA ALA A 4 22.98 13.48 -51.49
C ALA A 4 21.79 14.09 -50.75
N LEU A 5 20.77 13.28 -50.44
CA LEU A 5 19.73 13.64 -49.50
C LEU A 5 20.34 13.65 -48.09
N ALA A 6 20.52 14.82 -47.50
CA ALA A 6 20.81 14.99 -46.08
C ALA A 6 19.56 14.64 -45.26
N MET A 7 19.59 13.48 -44.59
CA MET A 7 18.60 13.12 -43.59
C MET A 7 18.89 13.93 -42.31
N THR A 8 18.19 15.03 -42.12
CA THR A 8 18.17 15.71 -40.82
C THR A 8 17.24 14.93 -39.91
N SER A 9 17.83 14.09 -39.05
CA SER A 9 17.12 13.42 -37.98
C SER A 9 16.73 14.47 -36.92
N CYS A 10 15.43 14.66 -36.71
CA CYS A 10 14.92 15.45 -35.59
C CYS A 10 15.08 14.66 -34.31
N ASN A 11 16.14 14.87 -33.53
CA ASN A 11 16.35 14.26 -32.23
C ASN A 11 15.34 14.71 -31.19
N ASP A 12 14.75 15.90 -31.33
CA ASP A 12 13.79 16.47 -30.38
C ASP A 12 12.44 15.70 -30.29
N LEU A 13 12.10 14.88 -31.29
CA LEU A 13 10.87 14.08 -31.30
C LEU A 13 11.00 12.79 -30.48
N LEU A 14 12.23 12.41 -30.13
CA LEU A 14 12.54 11.22 -29.35
C LEU A 14 12.81 11.52 -27.86
N ASP A 15 12.90 12.81 -27.49
CA ASP A 15 12.98 13.22 -26.09
C ASP A 15 11.60 13.08 -25.44
N GLU A 16 11.40 11.93 -24.80
CA GLU A 16 10.22 11.63 -24.01
C GLU A 16 10.19 12.57 -22.79
N LYS A 17 9.28 13.55 -22.83
CA LYS A 17 8.96 14.34 -21.62
C LYS A 17 7.89 13.57 -20.86
N PRO A 18 8.25 12.84 -19.79
CA PRO A 18 7.27 12.07 -19.05
C PRO A 18 6.18 12.98 -18.51
N LYS A 19 4.93 12.70 -18.88
CA LYS A 19 3.74 13.42 -18.37
C LYS A 19 3.35 12.98 -16.96
N SER A 20 3.95 11.90 -16.45
CA SER A 20 3.84 11.42 -15.10
C SER A 20 5.14 11.69 -14.33
N ILE A 21 5.02 11.98 -13.05
CA ILE A 21 6.18 12.16 -12.17
C ILE A 21 6.94 10.83 -12.12
N ALA A 22 8.18 10.82 -12.62
CA ALA A 22 9.04 9.66 -12.52
C ALA A 22 9.40 9.41 -11.06
N ALA A 23 9.36 8.17 -10.59
CA ALA A 23 9.66 7.83 -9.20
C ALA A 23 11.06 8.31 -8.77
N GLU A 24 12.02 8.33 -9.71
CA GLU A 24 13.39 8.81 -9.50
C GLU A 24 13.52 10.29 -9.13
N VAL A 25 12.50 11.11 -9.45
CA VAL A 25 12.47 12.55 -9.17
C VAL A 25 11.49 12.89 -8.04
N PHE A 26 10.55 11.99 -7.70
CA PHE A 26 9.45 12.28 -6.80
C PHE A 26 9.85 12.21 -5.31
N TYR A 27 10.80 11.37 -4.92
CA TYR A 27 11.21 11.20 -3.54
C TYR A 27 12.48 12.01 -3.20
N ASN A 28 12.57 13.25 -3.68
CA ASN A 28 13.81 14.01 -3.57
C ASN A 28 13.80 15.06 -2.46
N THR A 29 12.65 15.64 -2.14
CA THR A 29 12.47 16.68 -1.13
C THR A 29 11.63 16.23 0.05
N ASN A 30 11.71 16.92 1.19
CA ASN A 30 10.86 16.67 2.36
C ASN A 30 9.36 16.75 2.01
N SER A 31 8.95 17.70 1.17
CA SER A 31 7.55 17.86 0.77
C SER A 31 7.04 16.69 -0.07
N GLU A 32 7.88 16.18 -0.97
CA GLU A 32 7.54 15.02 -1.80
C GLU A 32 7.48 13.74 -0.96
N ALA A 33 8.42 13.57 -0.01
CA ALA A 33 8.39 12.45 0.93
C ALA A 33 7.13 12.48 1.80
N GLU A 34 6.73 13.66 2.30
CA GLU A 34 5.49 13.83 3.06
C GLU A 34 4.25 13.52 2.22
N ALA A 35 4.22 13.98 0.97
CA ALA A 35 3.14 13.65 0.04
C ALA A 35 3.05 12.14 -0.22
N ALA A 36 4.19 11.46 -0.32
CA ALA A 36 4.25 10.00 -0.48
C ALA A 36 3.73 9.25 0.76
N VAL A 37 4.08 9.71 1.97
CA VAL A 37 3.52 9.16 3.23
C VAL A 37 2.01 9.38 3.27
N ASN A 38 1.54 10.58 2.93
CA ASN A 38 0.10 10.88 2.85
C ASN A 38 -0.63 9.98 1.84
N ALA A 39 0.01 9.56 0.77
CA ALA A 39 -0.55 8.63 -0.21
C ALA A 39 -0.76 7.21 0.35
N ILE A 40 -0.15 6.82 1.47
CA ILE A 40 -0.43 5.55 2.17
C ILE A 40 -1.84 5.55 2.75
N TYR A 41 -2.29 6.68 3.28
CA TYR A 41 -3.63 6.85 3.87
C TYR A 41 -4.75 6.86 2.82
N GLY A 42 -4.42 7.16 1.55
CA GLY A 42 -5.42 7.25 0.48
C GLY A 42 -6.29 5.99 0.38
N PRO A 43 -5.73 4.81 0.08
CA PRO A 43 -6.47 3.55 0.00
C PRO A 43 -7.19 3.18 1.30
N MET A 44 -6.64 3.55 2.47
CA MET A 44 -7.28 3.29 3.76
C MET A 44 -8.61 4.04 3.91
N ARG A 45 -8.70 5.27 3.42
CA ARG A 45 -9.88 6.13 3.52
C ARG A 45 -10.96 5.83 2.48
N GLU A 46 -10.62 5.13 1.40
CA GLU A 46 -11.57 4.80 0.35
C GLU A 46 -12.71 3.91 0.86
N ALA A 47 -13.85 3.94 0.18
CA ALA A 47 -15.01 3.11 0.53
C ALA A 47 -14.70 1.61 0.56
N ASN A 48 -13.79 1.16 -0.30
CA ASN A 48 -13.35 -0.25 -0.33
C ASN A 48 -12.36 -0.61 0.78
N GLY A 49 -11.84 0.37 1.54
CA GLY A 49 -11.00 0.19 2.72
C GLY A 49 -11.81 0.39 4.01
N PHE A 50 -11.19 1.12 4.95
CA PHE A 50 -11.81 1.44 6.24
C PHE A 50 -12.96 2.45 6.14
N GLY A 51 -13.13 3.13 4.97
CA GLY A 51 -14.21 4.11 4.79
C GLY A 51 -15.61 3.50 4.82
N LEU A 52 -15.80 2.26 4.37
CA LEU A 52 -17.09 1.59 4.38
C LEU A 52 -17.01 0.06 4.46
N ASN A 53 -16.36 -0.60 3.46
CA ASN A 53 -16.50 -2.05 3.29
C ASN A 53 -15.88 -2.84 4.45
N TYR A 54 -14.72 -2.43 4.95
CA TYR A 54 -14.07 -3.12 6.07
C TYR A 54 -14.93 -3.10 7.35
N PRO A 55 -15.35 -1.94 7.88
CA PRO A 55 -16.23 -1.92 9.05
C PRO A 55 -17.60 -2.55 8.79
N ALA A 56 -18.18 -2.40 7.60
CA ALA A 56 -19.45 -3.02 7.26
C ALA A 56 -19.41 -4.55 7.29
N GLN A 57 -18.29 -5.17 6.87
CA GLN A 57 -18.11 -6.62 7.01
C GLN A 57 -18.03 -7.04 8.48
N LEU A 58 -17.30 -6.28 9.30
CA LEU A 58 -17.15 -6.59 10.72
C LEU A 58 -18.46 -6.39 11.50
N GLU A 59 -19.17 -5.29 11.24
CA GLU A 59 -20.45 -4.97 11.91
C GLU A 59 -21.62 -5.86 11.47
N GLY A 60 -21.48 -6.57 10.35
CA GLY A 60 -22.45 -7.56 9.89
C GLY A 60 -22.37 -8.91 10.60
N LEU A 61 -21.27 -9.19 11.31
CA LEU A 61 -21.03 -10.48 11.97
C LEU A 61 -21.58 -10.59 13.39
N PRO A 62 -21.56 -9.55 14.24
CA PRO A 62 -22.07 -9.64 15.62
C PRO A 62 -23.61 -9.76 15.69
N ASP A 63 -24.11 -10.31 16.79
CA ASP A 63 -25.55 -10.52 17.02
C ASP A 63 -26.38 -9.23 17.02
N TYR A 64 -25.77 -8.08 17.27
CA TYR A 64 -26.43 -6.76 17.19
C TYR A 64 -26.44 -6.18 15.78
N GLY A 65 -25.63 -6.74 14.86
CA GLY A 65 -25.56 -6.31 13.46
C GLY A 65 -26.50 -7.12 12.58
N ASN A 66 -27.22 -6.45 11.68
CA ASN A 66 -28.05 -7.13 10.70
C ASN A 66 -27.84 -6.54 9.31
N SER A 67 -27.18 -7.30 8.46
CA SER A 67 -26.94 -6.93 7.08
C SER A 67 -28.14 -7.26 6.20
N ARG A 68 -28.40 -6.41 5.18
CA ARG A 68 -29.52 -6.57 4.24
C ARG A 68 -29.02 -6.74 2.79
N GLY A 69 -29.90 -7.22 1.94
CA GLY A 69 -29.62 -7.39 0.52
C GLY A 69 -28.48 -8.39 0.29
N SER A 70 -27.52 -8.04 -0.54
CA SER A 70 -26.36 -8.89 -0.86
C SER A 70 -25.39 -9.12 0.31
N GLN A 71 -25.56 -8.45 1.45
CA GLN A 71 -24.81 -8.68 2.69
C GLN A 71 -25.49 -9.65 3.66
N THR A 72 -26.74 -10.02 3.42
CA THR A 72 -27.49 -10.96 4.27
C THR A 72 -26.72 -12.24 4.59
N PRO A 73 -25.99 -12.88 3.63
CA PRO A 73 -25.23 -14.09 3.92
C PRO A 73 -24.12 -13.90 4.96
N VAL A 74 -23.59 -12.68 5.12
CA VAL A 74 -22.60 -12.36 6.15
C VAL A 74 -23.21 -12.49 7.54
N SER A 75 -24.33 -11.83 7.80
CA SER A 75 -25.04 -11.89 9.09
C SER A 75 -25.60 -13.28 9.41
N LEU A 76 -25.93 -14.06 8.39
CA LEU A 76 -26.44 -15.43 8.55
C LEU A 76 -25.33 -16.49 8.60
N TYR A 77 -24.06 -16.11 8.56
CA TYR A 77 -22.90 -17.01 8.55
C TYR A 77 -22.95 -18.05 7.42
N GLN A 78 -23.51 -17.69 6.27
CA GLN A 78 -23.66 -18.56 5.11
C GLN A 78 -22.39 -18.65 4.24
N GLY A 79 -21.32 -17.97 4.67
CA GLY A 79 -20.05 -17.94 3.96
C GLY A 79 -20.02 -16.95 2.80
N LEU A 80 -18.99 -17.08 1.97
CA LEU A 80 -18.77 -16.21 0.81
C LEU A 80 -19.38 -16.86 -0.44
N ASP A 81 -20.14 -16.08 -1.17
CA ASP A 81 -20.72 -16.45 -2.46
C ASP A 81 -20.33 -15.43 -3.56
N ASN A 82 -20.82 -15.64 -4.78
CA ASN A 82 -20.53 -14.75 -5.90
C ASN A 82 -21.04 -13.31 -5.72
N THR A 83 -21.96 -13.06 -4.79
CA THR A 83 -22.54 -11.73 -4.55
C THR A 83 -21.75 -10.92 -3.52
N ASN A 84 -21.12 -11.59 -2.56
CA ASN A 84 -20.42 -10.94 -1.45
C ASN A 84 -18.89 -11.08 -1.50
N ILE A 85 -18.33 -12.07 -2.21
CA ILE A 85 -16.89 -12.30 -2.28
C ILE A 85 -16.13 -11.10 -2.84
N THR A 86 -16.72 -10.36 -3.78
CA THR A 86 -16.12 -9.15 -4.37
C THR A 86 -15.81 -8.10 -3.31
N ARG A 87 -16.64 -7.98 -2.27
CA ARG A 87 -16.43 -7.00 -1.19
C ARG A 87 -15.22 -7.34 -0.34
N VAL A 88 -14.99 -8.62 -0.11
CA VAL A 88 -13.82 -9.11 0.62
C VAL A 88 -12.55 -8.91 -0.20
N SER A 89 -12.60 -9.18 -1.51
CA SER A 89 -11.45 -9.00 -2.40
C SER A 89 -11.05 -7.53 -2.55
N VAL A 90 -12.01 -6.59 -2.66
CA VAL A 90 -11.67 -5.17 -2.77
C VAL A 90 -11.07 -4.60 -1.48
N ILE A 91 -11.43 -5.14 -0.30
CA ILE A 91 -10.78 -4.79 0.97
C ILE A 91 -9.32 -5.26 0.94
N TRP A 92 -9.09 -6.53 0.57
CA TRP A 92 -7.75 -7.09 0.41
C TRP A 92 -6.87 -6.23 -0.51
N ASP A 93 -7.39 -5.87 -1.67
CA ASP A 93 -6.67 -5.03 -2.64
C ASP A 93 -6.31 -3.66 -2.06
N GLN A 94 -7.22 -3.02 -1.31
CA GLN A 94 -6.94 -1.71 -0.70
C GLN A 94 -5.88 -1.79 0.39
N LEU A 95 -5.91 -2.83 1.22
CA LEU A 95 -4.89 -3.03 2.25
C LEU A 95 -3.50 -3.25 1.61
N TYR A 96 -3.42 -4.07 0.56
CA TYR A 96 -2.16 -4.26 -0.18
C TYR A 96 -1.71 -3.02 -0.96
N ARG A 97 -2.63 -2.18 -1.44
CA ARG A 97 -2.26 -0.89 -2.04
C ARG A 97 -1.59 0.03 -1.03
N SER A 98 -2.10 0.09 0.20
CA SER A 98 -1.45 0.84 1.30
C SER A 98 -0.09 0.25 1.65
N ILE A 99 0.04 -1.09 1.75
CA ILE A 99 1.31 -1.79 1.97
C ILE A 99 2.32 -1.45 0.86
N ARG A 100 1.89 -1.49 -0.42
CA ARG A 100 2.74 -1.12 -1.55
C ARG A 100 3.22 0.33 -1.46
N ASN A 101 2.33 1.26 -1.14
CA ASN A 101 2.69 2.68 -1.00
C ASN A 101 3.69 2.86 0.15
N ALA A 102 3.51 2.16 1.28
CA ALA A 102 4.46 2.17 2.38
C ALA A 102 5.84 1.62 1.96
N ASN A 103 5.88 0.51 1.23
CA ASN A 103 7.13 -0.06 0.72
C ASN A 103 7.87 0.91 -0.22
N LEU A 104 7.13 1.65 -1.07
CA LEU A 104 7.72 2.68 -1.93
C LEU A 104 8.35 3.81 -1.13
N VAL A 105 7.71 4.27 -0.05
CA VAL A 105 8.29 5.28 0.86
C VAL A 105 9.57 4.74 1.50
N ILE A 106 9.52 3.54 2.09
CA ILE A 106 10.66 2.92 2.77
C ILE A 106 11.85 2.73 1.83
N SER A 107 11.60 2.34 0.57
CA SER A 107 12.63 2.11 -0.44
C SER A 107 13.24 3.40 -0.99
N ASN A 108 12.44 4.44 -1.24
CA ASN A 108 12.87 5.60 -2.01
C ASN A 108 13.25 6.82 -1.16
N VAL A 109 12.64 7.04 0.00
CA VAL A 109 12.97 8.18 0.87
C VAL A 109 14.46 8.23 1.27
N PRO A 110 15.15 7.09 1.55
CA PRO A 110 16.59 7.12 1.83
C PRO A 110 17.47 7.60 0.68
N LEU A 111 16.95 7.62 -0.55
CA LEU A 111 17.67 8.02 -1.77
C LEU A 111 17.52 9.52 -2.08
N GLY A 112 16.61 10.22 -1.38
CA GLY A 112 16.31 11.63 -1.61
C GLY A 112 17.48 12.53 -1.20
N LYS A 113 17.90 13.42 -2.11
CA LYS A 113 19.08 14.28 -1.92
C LYS A 113 18.82 15.49 -1.02
N GLU A 114 17.57 15.93 -0.96
CA GLU A 114 17.14 17.13 -0.22
C GLU A 114 16.25 16.78 0.98
N ILE A 115 16.18 15.48 1.34
CA ILE A 115 15.48 15.01 2.54
C ILE A 115 16.45 15.03 3.70
N THR A 116 16.09 15.73 4.79
CA THR A 116 16.92 15.75 5.99
C THR A 116 16.90 14.38 6.69
N PRO A 117 18.01 13.97 7.34
CA PRO A 117 18.07 12.67 8.03
C PRO A 117 16.95 12.44 9.04
N ASP A 118 16.61 13.47 9.82
CA ASP A 118 15.54 13.40 10.82
C ASP A 118 14.16 13.22 10.16
N ALA A 119 13.91 13.95 9.06
CA ALA A 119 12.68 13.80 8.30
C ALA A 119 12.60 12.41 7.64
N ALA A 120 13.69 11.92 7.06
CA ALA A 120 13.74 10.57 6.49
C ALA A 120 13.42 9.51 7.54
N THR A 121 14.04 9.59 8.72
CA THR A 121 13.79 8.66 9.83
C THR A 121 12.31 8.65 10.22
N ARG A 122 11.71 9.83 10.39
CA ARG A 122 10.29 9.97 10.73
C ARG A 122 9.36 9.39 9.63
N PHE A 123 9.57 9.73 8.36
CA PHE A 123 8.76 9.28 7.26
C PHE A 123 8.83 7.76 7.08
N ILE A 124 10.01 7.17 7.22
CA ILE A 124 10.21 5.73 7.15
C ILE A 124 9.52 5.05 8.34
N ALA A 125 9.65 5.59 9.55
CA ALA A 125 8.99 5.05 10.73
C ALA A 125 7.46 5.06 10.59
N GLU A 126 6.89 6.17 10.10
CA GLU A 126 5.45 6.28 9.84
C GLU A 126 4.98 5.28 8.78
N ALA A 127 5.70 5.15 7.67
CA ALA A 127 5.39 4.19 6.62
C ALA A 127 5.46 2.74 7.14
N LYS A 128 6.46 2.40 7.94
CA LYS A 128 6.59 1.09 8.60
C LYS A 128 5.42 0.82 9.55
N TYR A 129 5.04 1.78 10.37
CA TYR A 129 3.91 1.67 11.29
C TYR A 129 2.60 1.43 10.54
N LEU A 130 2.32 2.22 9.50
CA LEU A 130 1.12 2.05 8.69
C LEU A 130 1.08 0.69 7.97
N ARG A 131 2.22 0.21 7.48
CA ARG A 131 2.34 -1.14 6.93
C ARG A 131 2.00 -2.21 7.98
N ALA A 132 2.53 -2.09 9.18
CA ALA A 132 2.22 -3.01 10.27
C ALA A 132 0.73 -2.99 10.64
N LEU A 133 0.09 -1.82 10.64
CA LEU A 133 -1.35 -1.67 10.86
C LEU A 133 -2.17 -2.39 9.78
N MET A 134 -1.76 -2.31 8.50
CA MET A 134 -2.43 -3.05 7.43
C MET A 134 -2.28 -4.56 7.61
N TYR A 135 -1.08 -5.04 7.93
CA TYR A 135 -0.87 -6.46 8.23
C TYR A 135 -1.67 -6.94 9.44
N PHE A 136 -1.81 -6.10 10.47
CA PHE A 136 -2.66 -6.41 11.62
C PHE A 136 -4.13 -6.56 11.25
N ALA A 137 -4.65 -5.69 10.39
CA ALA A 137 -5.99 -5.83 9.84
C ALA A 137 -6.12 -7.12 9.01
N MET A 138 -5.12 -7.43 8.19
CA MET A 138 -5.14 -8.61 7.31
C MET A 138 -5.07 -9.92 8.09
N VAL A 139 -4.12 -10.07 9.00
CA VAL A 139 -3.92 -11.34 9.74
C VAL A 139 -5.13 -11.71 10.59
N ARG A 140 -5.85 -10.71 11.11
CA ARG A 140 -7.08 -10.93 11.90
C ARG A 140 -8.28 -11.40 11.06
N ASN A 141 -8.29 -11.12 9.76
CA ASN A 141 -9.41 -11.45 8.88
C ASN A 141 -9.12 -12.63 7.95
N TRP A 142 -7.85 -12.83 7.56
CA TRP A 142 -7.47 -13.85 6.59
C TRP A 142 -6.46 -14.87 7.13
N ALA A 143 -6.13 -14.83 8.43
CA ALA A 143 -5.04 -15.60 9.04
C ALA A 143 -3.69 -15.28 8.36
N GLY A 144 -2.85 -16.27 8.02
CA GLY A 144 -1.60 -16.02 7.32
C GLY A 144 -1.83 -15.35 5.96
N VAL A 145 -0.93 -14.43 5.57
CA VAL A 145 -1.00 -13.65 4.31
C VAL A 145 0.40 -13.51 3.71
N PRO A 146 0.53 -13.28 2.39
CA PRO A 146 1.82 -12.99 1.78
C PRO A 146 2.47 -11.75 2.40
N ILE A 147 3.70 -11.87 2.90
CA ILE A 147 4.46 -10.73 3.41
C ILE A 147 5.17 -10.04 2.25
N ARG A 148 4.72 -8.84 1.91
CA ARG A 148 5.30 -7.95 0.91
C ARG A 148 6.03 -6.81 1.60
N THR A 149 7.33 -6.74 1.41
CA THR A 149 8.20 -5.67 1.89
C THR A 149 8.85 -4.93 0.72
N GLU A 150 9.60 -3.89 1.00
CA GLU A 150 10.43 -3.17 0.01
C GLU A 150 11.44 -4.09 -0.70
N GLU A 151 11.84 -5.18 -0.07
CA GLU A 151 12.83 -6.12 -0.61
C GLU A 151 12.25 -7.04 -1.69
N ASN A 152 10.96 -7.43 -1.54
CA ASN A 152 10.31 -8.42 -2.41
C ASN A 152 9.08 -7.89 -3.15
N MET A 153 8.82 -6.58 -3.13
CA MET A 153 7.61 -6.01 -3.74
C MET A 153 7.51 -6.21 -5.26
N LEU A 154 8.62 -6.50 -5.93
CA LEU A 154 8.68 -6.76 -7.37
C LEU A 154 8.58 -8.26 -7.71
N GLU A 155 8.62 -9.14 -6.74
CA GLU A 155 8.49 -10.58 -6.98
C GLU A 155 7.06 -10.91 -7.43
N ALA A 156 6.92 -11.72 -8.49
CA ALA A 156 5.61 -12.11 -8.99
C ALA A 156 4.84 -13.00 -7.99
N ASN A 157 5.55 -13.94 -7.36
CA ASN A 157 4.96 -14.95 -6.49
C ASN A 157 5.59 -14.91 -5.09
N VAL A 158 4.83 -14.43 -4.12
CA VAL A 158 5.19 -14.50 -2.70
C VAL A 158 4.23 -15.46 -2.01
N PRO A 159 4.72 -16.54 -1.39
CA PRO A 159 3.86 -17.50 -0.71
C PRO A 159 3.17 -16.87 0.50
N ARG A 160 2.08 -17.51 0.94
CA ARG A 160 1.40 -17.15 2.19
C ARG A 160 2.32 -17.45 3.37
N ALA A 161 2.58 -16.46 4.18
CA ALA A 161 3.24 -16.63 5.47
C ALA A 161 2.25 -17.15 6.53
N SER A 162 2.78 -17.79 7.56
CA SER A 162 1.99 -18.22 8.72
C SER A 162 1.49 -17.01 9.54
N VAL A 163 0.50 -17.24 10.39
CA VAL A 163 0.00 -16.25 11.35
C VAL A 163 1.12 -15.72 12.25
N ASP A 164 1.96 -16.62 12.76
CA ASP A 164 3.06 -16.28 13.66
C ASP A 164 4.12 -15.41 12.97
N GLU A 165 4.47 -15.71 11.71
CA GLU A 165 5.39 -14.88 10.92
C GLU A 165 4.84 -13.47 10.67
N VAL A 166 3.53 -13.35 10.39
CA VAL A 166 2.91 -12.04 10.20
C VAL A 166 2.90 -11.25 11.51
N TYR A 167 2.56 -11.87 12.65
CA TYR A 167 2.61 -11.18 13.94
C TYR A 167 4.05 -10.83 14.36
N ALA A 168 5.02 -11.68 14.07
CA ALA A 168 6.43 -11.36 14.33
C ALA A 168 6.87 -10.10 13.57
N LEU A 169 6.49 -9.98 12.29
CA LEU A 169 6.73 -8.77 11.50
C LEU A 169 6.03 -7.54 12.11
N ILE A 170 4.74 -7.66 12.47
CA ILE A 170 3.98 -6.55 13.06
C ILE A 170 4.64 -6.04 14.33
N LEU A 171 5.01 -6.93 15.23
CA LEU A 171 5.61 -6.56 16.52
C LEU A 171 6.99 -5.90 16.35
N SER A 172 7.86 -6.49 15.54
CA SER A 172 9.19 -5.94 15.29
C SER A 172 9.12 -4.52 14.68
N VAL A 173 8.27 -4.35 13.69
CA VAL A 173 8.11 -3.08 12.98
C VAL A 173 7.43 -2.02 13.85
N ALA A 174 6.40 -2.40 14.63
CA ALA A 174 5.71 -1.47 15.51
C ALA A 174 6.62 -0.96 16.63
N LEU A 175 7.46 -1.82 17.19
CA LEU A 175 8.45 -1.45 18.22
C LEU A 175 9.51 -0.49 17.65
N GLU A 176 10.06 -0.79 16.47
CA GLU A 176 11.03 0.08 15.80
C GLU A 176 10.42 1.45 15.46
N ALA A 177 9.22 1.46 14.88
CA ALA A 177 8.53 2.69 14.53
C ALA A 177 8.23 3.56 15.75
N GLY A 178 7.80 2.95 16.87
CA GLY A 178 7.50 3.66 18.11
C GLY A 178 8.70 4.39 18.73
N GLN A 179 9.92 3.96 18.42
CA GLN A 179 11.15 4.64 18.87
C GLN A 179 11.50 5.88 18.04
N ASN A 180 10.99 5.96 16.81
CA ASN A 180 11.37 7.00 15.83
C ASN A 180 10.21 7.95 15.49
N LEU A 181 9.02 7.72 16.03
CA LEU A 181 7.88 8.63 15.90
C LEU A 181 7.83 9.61 17.07
N PRO A 182 7.41 10.85 16.83
CA PRO A 182 7.21 11.82 17.91
C PRO A 182 6.10 11.34 18.86
N ALA A 183 6.28 11.63 20.15
CA ALA A 183 5.29 11.33 21.20
C ALA A 183 4.05 12.23 21.08
#